data_6ca3961e4cec80e1082599a3f5f97381
#
_entry.id   6ca3961e4cec80e1082599a3f5f97381
#
_cell.length_a   1.000
_cell.length_b   1.000
_cell.length_c   1.000
_cell.angle_alpha   90.00
_cell.angle_beta   90.00
_cell.angle_gamma   90.00
#
_symmetry.space_group_name_H-M   'P 1'
#
loop_
_entity.id
_entity.type
_entity.pdbx_description
1 polymer ?
#
loop_
_entity_poly.entity_id
_entity_poly.type
_entity_poly.pdbx_seq_one_letter_code
_entity_poly.pdbx_strand_id
1 'polypeptide(L)'
;MGLAYFAPYGVGLGHASRLVMVADELRKNGSNAKFSSFGEAANYIVMRGYRCSMVAPVEFAWSMEGGFSVKDSLANIPLWFANFSRQVNQETRNIAACRPNVVVSDSRLSPVVAARLLKIPSIVILNQVKLLLSPRLRQLAVSRLFESMVGEFMGSMWALADRVLVPDLPPPYTIAAHNVWNIGSTSRKLEYVGFTTPRIQPSERRMEELAESLGIDRSSPLVFVHVSGPFQTRMALVKLALEAKRLLDPKIQFVISEGNAKGDPKPKKIAQSAWYYEWCPVRDEIFAMSDLLVLRGGHVTLSQAIQFGKPVVTVPIENHGEQLGNSTKMADLGLGIMLRHKGLGAGQLADGISHVLSRPEFKKKAEELQRIAEKMDGINNVLQIVRSYL
;
A
#
# COMPACT_ATOMS: atom_id res chain seq x y z
N MET A 1 18.79 25.22 11.15
CA MET A 1 17.54 24.66 10.59
C MET A 1 17.93 23.60 9.58
N GLY A 2 17.58 22.34 9.83
CA GLY A 2 17.89 21.24 8.92
C GLY A 2 16.95 21.19 7.71
N LEU A 3 17.42 20.60 6.61
CA LEU A 3 16.66 20.39 5.39
C LEU A 3 16.62 18.89 5.03
N ALA A 4 15.43 18.31 4.94
CA ALA A 4 15.21 16.97 4.39
C ALA A 4 14.72 17.06 2.93
N TYR A 5 15.25 16.21 2.07
CA TYR A 5 14.80 16.07 0.68
C TYR A 5 14.02 14.77 0.51
N PHE A 6 12.74 14.87 0.20
CA PHE A 6 11.82 13.75 0.08
C PHE A 6 11.54 13.38 -1.37
N ALA A 7 11.61 12.10 -1.69
CA ALA A 7 11.46 11.59 -3.03
C ALA A 7 10.53 10.36 -3.09
N PRO A 8 9.20 10.55 -2.97
CA PRO A 8 8.24 9.46 -3.11
C PRO A 8 8.08 8.98 -4.55
N TYR A 9 7.67 7.73 -4.72
CA TYR A 9 7.26 7.17 -6.01
C TYR A 9 6.02 7.89 -6.56
N GLY A 10 5.98 8.10 -7.88
CA GLY A 10 5.02 8.98 -8.55
C GLY A 10 3.62 8.40 -8.76
N VAL A 11 3.48 7.08 -8.70
CA VAL A 11 2.22 6.38 -8.97
C VAL A 11 1.50 6.02 -7.67
N GLY A 12 0.24 6.41 -7.57
CA GLY A 12 -0.57 6.26 -6.36
C GLY A 12 -0.20 7.26 -5.26
N LEU A 13 -1.09 7.44 -4.30
CA LEU A 13 -0.94 8.47 -3.26
C LEU A 13 -0.26 7.96 -1.98
N GLY A 14 -0.16 6.64 -1.78
CA GLY A 14 0.34 6.05 -0.54
C GLY A 14 1.78 6.47 -0.18
N HIS A 15 2.68 6.52 -1.17
CA HIS A 15 4.07 6.94 -0.98
C HIS A 15 4.18 8.43 -0.65
N ALA A 16 3.45 9.27 -1.39
CA ALA A 16 3.46 10.71 -1.18
C ALA A 16 2.81 11.11 0.15
N SER A 17 1.68 10.50 0.50
CA SER A 17 0.94 10.85 1.72
C SER A 17 1.76 10.58 2.99
N ARG A 18 2.45 9.44 3.08
CA ARG A 18 3.27 9.15 4.26
C ARG A 18 4.48 10.07 4.39
N LEU A 19 5.15 10.43 3.28
CA LEU A 19 6.27 11.37 3.34
C LEU A 19 5.81 12.81 3.62
N VAL A 20 4.64 13.21 3.13
CA VAL A 20 4.05 14.50 3.48
C VAL A 20 3.72 14.58 4.96
N MET A 21 3.18 13.52 5.58
CA MET A 21 2.96 13.50 7.04
C MET A 21 4.24 13.67 7.83
N VAL A 22 5.32 13.00 7.44
CA VAL A 22 6.64 13.18 8.08
C VAL A 22 7.14 14.63 7.89
N ALA A 23 6.98 15.19 6.69
CA ALA A 23 7.38 16.57 6.39
C ALA A 23 6.54 17.61 7.16
N ASP A 24 5.24 17.36 7.35
CA ASP A 24 4.36 18.22 8.15
C ASP A 24 4.84 18.28 9.61
N GLU A 25 5.21 17.14 10.18
CA GLU A 25 5.77 17.09 11.54
C GLU A 25 7.16 17.72 11.65
N LEU A 26 8.02 17.57 10.63
CA LEU A 26 9.30 18.28 10.59
C LEU A 26 9.11 19.79 10.55
N ARG A 27 8.17 20.27 9.74
CA ARG A 27 7.87 21.71 9.60
C ARG A 27 7.36 22.33 10.90
N LYS A 28 6.49 21.62 11.65
CA LYS A 28 6.04 22.05 12.98
C LYS A 28 7.21 22.25 13.96
N ASN A 29 8.29 21.51 13.76
CA ASN A 29 9.50 21.58 14.59
C ASN A 29 10.62 22.45 13.98
N GLY A 30 10.30 23.33 13.05
CA GLY A 30 11.21 24.32 12.49
C GLY A 30 12.21 23.79 11.45
N SER A 31 12.06 22.57 10.97
CA SER A 31 12.88 22.02 9.87
C SER A 31 12.20 22.19 8.52
N ASN A 32 12.99 22.25 7.45
CA ASN A 32 12.50 22.43 6.09
C ASN A 32 12.40 21.10 5.34
N ALA A 33 11.45 21.05 4.40
CA ALA A 33 11.25 19.90 3.51
C ALA A 33 11.17 20.37 2.05
N LYS A 34 11.86 19.66 1.15
CA LYS A 34 11.73 19.78 -0.30
C LYS A 34 11.38 18.43 -0.90
N PHE A 35 10.67 18.44 -2.02
CA PHE A 35 10.22 17.22 -2.67
C PHE A 35 10.66 17.14 -4.13
N SER A 36 10.82 15.91 -4.61
CA SER A 36 10.81 15.56 -6.03
C SER A 36 9.89 14.38 -6.27
N SER A 37 9.12 14.41 -7.32
CA SER A 37 8.28 13.29 -7.73
C SER A 37 7.81 13.45 -9.18
N PHE A 38 6.92 12.58 -9.63
CA PHE A 38 6.24 12.65 -10.92
C PHE A 38 4.76 12.22 -10.75
N GLY A 39 3.95 12.38 -11.79
CA GLY A 39 2.57 11.89 -11.84
C GLY A 39 1.66 12.42 -10.72
N GLU A 40 0.78 11.56 -10.21
CA GLU A 40 -0.23 11.91 -9.20
C GLU A 40 0.38 12.34 -7.87
N ALA A 41 1.48 11.72 -7.47
CA ALA A 41 2.18 12.04 -6.23
C ALA A 41 2.71 13.48 -6.23
N ALA A 42 3.27 13.96 -7.35
CA ALA A 42 3.75 15.33 -7.46
C ALA A 42 2.61 16.35 -7.32
N ASN A 43 1.46 16.10 -7.96
CA ASN A 43 0.28 16.94 -7.83
C ASN A 43 -0.24 16.99 -6.38
N TYR A 44 -0.30 15.84 -5.71
CA TYR A 44 -0.70 15.77 -4.30
C TYR A 44 0.23 16.58 -3.40
N ILE A 45 1.55 16.48 -3.58
CA ILE A 45 2.54 17.21 -2.80
C ILE A 45 2.36 18.74 -2.95
N VAL A 46 2.14 19.20 -4.19
CA VAL A 46 1.88 20.62 -4.47
C VAL A 46 0.57 21.10 -3.83
N MET A 47 -0.50 20.29 -3.90
CA MET A 47 -1.77 20.57 -3.22
C MET A 47 -1.63 20.67 -1.69
N ARG A 48 -0.66 19.96 -1.11
CA ARG A 48 -0.33 20.03 0.32
C ARG A 48 0.58 21.22 0.70
N GLY A 49 0.87 22.11 -0.26
CA GLY A 49 1.62 23.34 -0.03
C GLY A 49 3.15 23.16 0.00
N TYR A 50 3.67 22.08 -0.58
CA TYR A 50 5.10 21.86 -0.74
C TYR A 50 5.59 22.18 -2.15
N ARG A 51 6.84 22.65 -2.26
CA ARG A 51 7.52 22.72 -3.56
C ARG A 51 7.97 21.34 -3.98
N CYS A 52 7.60 20.91 -5.19
CA CYS A 52 7.96 19.62 -5.76
C CYS A 52 8.67 19.80 -7.10
N SER A 53 9.90 19.31 -7.21
CA SER A 53 10.63 19.25 -8.48
C SER A 53 10.13 18.08 -9.31
N MET A 54 9.64 18.36 -10.53
CA MET A 54 9.20 17.30 -11.45
C MET A 54 10.41 16.56 -12.03
N VAL A 55 10.32 15.22 -12.04
CA VAL A 55 11.36 14.35 -12.62
C VAL A 55 10.77 13.37 -13.64
N ALA A 56 11.61 12.78 -14.47
CA ALA A 56 11.19 11.82 -15.48
C ALA A 56 10.46 10.62 -14.83
N PRO A 57 9.32 10.17 -15.39
CA PRO A 57 8.61 9.02 -14.87
C PRO A 57 9.39 7.73 -15.16
N VAL A 58 9.42 6.83 -14.15
CA VAL A 58 9.87 5.44 -14.30
C VAL A 58 8.74 4.57 -13.77
N GLU A 59 7.94 4.05 -14.69
CA GLU A 59 6.71 3.32 -14.38
C GLU A 59 6.73 1.92 -14.98
N PHE A 60 6.08 0.97 -14.30
CA PHE A 60 5.87 -0.38 -14.83
C PHE A 60 4.70 -0.39 -15.82
N ALA A 61 4.79 -1.25 -16.83
CA ALA A 61 3.70 -1.42 -17.79
C ALA A 61 2.57 -2.30 -17.19
N TRP A 62 1.34 -1.82 -17.32
CA TRP A 62 0.13 -2.53 -16.97
C TRP A 62 -0.55 -3.03 -18.24
N SER A 63 -1.06 -4.26 -18.23
CA SER A 63 -1.86 -4.78 -19.37
C SER A 63 -3.22 -4.07 -19.43
N MET A 64 -3.85 -4.08 -20.62
CA MET A 64 -5.22 -3.55 -20.80
C MET A 64 -6.25 -4.25 -19.90
N GLU A 65 -5.98 -5.48 -19.47
CA GLU A 65 -6.79 -6.25 -18.53
C GLU A 65 -6.45 -5.96 -17.06
N GLY A 66 -5.55 -4.99 -16.80
CA GLY A 66 -5.14 -4.54 -15.47
C GLY A 66 -4.18 -5.46 -14.72
N GLY A 67 -3.64 -6.47 -15.39
CA GLY A 67 -2.56 -7.32 -14.87
C GLY A 67 -1.18 -6.70 -15.12
N PHE A 68 -0.15 -7.17 -14.40
CA PHE A 68 1.24 -6.82 -14.72
C PHE A 68 1.66 -7.52 -16.02
N SER A 69 2.02 -6.74 -17.06
CA SER A 69 2.48 -7.28 -18.33
C SER A 69 3.99 -7.46 -18.34
N VAL A 70 4.44 -8.70 -18.18
CA VAL A 70 5.87 -9.04 -18.27
C VAL A 70 6.42 -8.74 -19.67
N LYS A 71 5.65 -9.07 -20.71
CA LYS A 71 6.07 -8.86 -22.11
C LYS A 71 6.28 -7.37 -22.43
N ASP A 72 5.31 -6.53 -22.07
CA ASP A 72 5.40 -5.09 -22.33
C ASP A 72 6.44 -4.42 -21.42
N SER A 73 6.63 -4.93 -20.19
CA SER A 73 7.70 -4.50 -19.31
C SER A 73 9.08 -4.81 -19.90
N LEU A 74 9.31 -5.99 -20.47
CA LEU A 74 10.57 -6.36 -21.13
C LEU A 74 10.82 -5.52 -22.38
N ALA A 75 9.81 -5.26 -23.19
CA ALA A 75 9.92 -4.40 -24.38
C ALA A 75 10.30 -2.95 -24.04
N ASN A 76 9.92 -2.47 -22.84
CA ASN A 76 10.18 -1.12 -22.37
C ASN A 76 11.51 -0.96 -21.59
N ILE A 77 12.30 -2.02 -21.43
CA ILE A 77 13.57 -1.97 -20.67
C ILE A 77 14.52 -0.85 -21.17
N PRO A 78 14.77 -0.64 -22.48
CA PRO A 78 15.65 0.43 -22.94
C PRO A 78 15.15 1.83 -22.55
N LEU A 79 13.84 2.07 -22.69
CA LEU A 79 13.21 3.33 -22.28
C LEU A 79 13.29 3.53 -20.76
N TRP A 80 13.17 2.45 -20.03
CA TRP A 80 13.30 2.44 -18.58
C TRP A 80 14.67 2.87 -18.11
N PHE A 81 15.74 2.29 -18.72
CA PHE A 81 17.11 2.69 -18.44
C PHE A 81 17.39 4.16 -18.82
N ALA A 82 16.89 4.61 -19.98
CA ALA A 82 17.02 6.01 -20.39
C ALA A 82 16.33 6.97 -19.41
N ASN A 83 15.11 6.66 -18.99
CA ASN A 83 14.36 7.46 -18.02
C ASN A 83 14.98 7.40 -16.62
N PHE A 84 15.48 6.25 -16.19
CA PHE A 84 16.20 6.11 -14.93
C PHE A 84 17.47 6.98 -14.91
N SER A 85 18.29 6.91 -15.96
CA SER A 85 19.49 7.73 -16.08
C SER A 85 19.17 9.23 -16.09
N ARG A 86 18.11 9.63 -16.81
CA ARG A 86 17.60 11.00 -16.80
C ARG A 86 17.16 11.40 -15.40
N GLN A 87 16.43 10.53 -14.70
CA GLN A 87 15.95 10.77 -13.34
C GLN A 87 17.13 10.92 -12.36
N VAL A 88 18.15 10.07 -12.43
CA VAL A 88 19.37 10.20 -11.61
C VAL A 88 20.04 11.55 -11.83
N ASN A 89 20.20 11.99 -13.09
CA ASN A 89 20.79 13.30 -13.39
C ASN A 89 19.96 14.47 -12.85
N GLN A 90 18.62 14.38 -12.95
CA GLN A 90 17.71 15.40 -12.40
C GLN A 90 17.81 15.46 -10.87
N GLU A 91 17.79 14.30 -10.20
CA GLU A 91 17.94 14.21 -8.75
C GLU A 91 19.30 14.73 -8.28
N THR A 92 20.38 14.39 -8.99
CA THR A 92 21.71 14.91 -8.66
C THR A 92 21.75 16.44 -8.73
N ARG A 93 21.14 17.06 -9.75
CA ARG A 93 21.04 18.52 -9.85
C ARG A 93 20.17 19.13 -8.74
N ASN A 94 19.00 18.53 -8.47
CA ASN A 94 18.07 19.02 -7.47
C ASN A 94 18.68 18.96 -6.06
N ILE A 95 19.32 17.85 -5.71
CA ILE A 95 19.96 17.61 -4.42
C ILE A 95 21.18 18.51 -4.27
N ALA A 96 22.05 18.64 -5.29
CA ALA A 96 23.20 19.53 -5.25
C ALA A 96 22.81 21.01 -5.07
N ALA A 97 21.72 21.45 -5.72
CA ALA A 97 21.21 22.82 -5.60
C ALA A 97 20.65 23.16 -4.21
N CYS A 98 20.07 22.20 -3.49
CA CYS A 98 19.48 22.46 -2.19
C CYS A 98 20.34 22.00 -1.00
N ARG A 99 21.36 21.16 -1.21
CA ARG A 99 22.29 20.63 -0.21
C ARG A 99 21.57 20.16 1.07
N PRO A 100 20.68 19.18 1.01
CA PRO A 100 19.95 18.73 2.18
C PRO A 100 20.86 17.97 3.15
N ASN A 101 20.47 17.92 4.40
CA ASN A 101 21.15 17.11 5.42
C ASN A 101 20.93 15.61 5.19
N VAL A 102 19.76 15.26 4.64
CA VAL A 102 19.36 13.86 4.38
C VAL A 102 18.42 13.78 3.18
N VAL A 103 18.57 12.72 2.40
CA VAL A 103 17.64 12.33 1.32
C VAL A 103 16.78 11.16 1.81
N VAL A 104 15.46 11.31 1.74
CA VAL A 104 14.48 10.27 2.10
C VAL A 104 13.74 9.83 0.84
N SER A 105 14.06 8.67 0.35
CA SER A 105 13.41 8.08 -0.81
C SER A 105 12.33 7.08 -0.39
N ASP A 106 11.23 7.05 -1.11
CA ASP A 106 10.20 6.05 -0.93
C ASP A 106 9.95 5.32 -2.24
N SER A 107 10.45 4.09 -2.31
CA SER A 107 10.36 3.21 -3.48
C SER A 107 10.95 3.78 -4.78
N ARG A 108 11.90 4.71 -4.68
CA ARG A 108 12.64 5.28 -5.83
C ARG A 108 14.14 5.12 -5.63
N LEU A 109 14.79 4.48 -6.61
CA LEU A 109 16.23 4.22 -6.54
C LEU A 109 17.08 5.43 -6.94
N SER A 110 16.62 6.24 -7.90
CA SER A 110 17.37 7.37 -8.43
C SER A 110 17.83 8.40 -7.41
N PRO A 111 17.02 8.78 -6.37
CA PRO A 111 17.48 9.68 -5.30
C PRO A 111 18.56 9.05 -4.42
N VAL A 112 18.48 7.73 -4.19
CA VAL A 112 19.49 7.00 -3.41
C VAL A 112 20.84 7.02 -4.14
N VAL A 113 20.83 6.74 -5.45
CA VAL A 113 22.04 6.81 -6.30
C VAL A 113 22.60 8.23 -6.32
N ALA A 114 21.74 9.25 -6.52
CA ALA A 114 22.16 10.65 -6.52
C ALA A 114 22.75 11.10 -5.17
N ALA A 115 22.15 10.72 -4.07
CA ALA A 115 22.64 10.99 -2.71
C ALA A 115 24.04 10.35 -2.50
N ARG A 116 24.20 9.09 -2.94
CA ARG A 116 25.48 8.38 -2.85
C ARG A 116 26.57 9.07 -3.64
N LEU A 117 26.29 9.55 -4.86
CA LEU A 117 27.22 10.29 -5.71
C LEU A 117 27.64 11.63 -5.05
N LEU A 118 26.73 12.30 -4.36
CA LEU A 118 26.96 13.57 -3.68
C LEU A 118 27.46 13.41 -2.22
N LYS A 119 27.62 12.17 -1.75
CA LYS A 119 28.03 11.84 -0.38
C LYS A 119 27.11 12.45 0.68
N ILE A 120 25.80 12.49 0.38
CA ILE A 120 24.75 12.94 1.30
C ILE A 120 24.08 11.70 1.92
N PRO A 121 23.83 11.67 3.24
CA PRO A 121 23.13 10.59 3.89
C PRO A 121 21.78 10.31 3.24
N SER A 122 21.41 9.04 3.12
CA SER A 122 20.17 8.65 2.51
C SER A 122 19.43 7.53 3.27
N ILE A 123 18.12 7.68 3.32
CA ILE A 123 17.17 6.74 3.92
C ILE A 123 16.25 6.28 2.79
N VAL A 124 16.00 4.98 2.69
CA VAL A 124 15.00 4.47 1.77
C VAL A 124 13.89 3.73 2.52
N ILE A 125 12.64 4.01 2.15
CA ILE A 125 11.46 3.32 2.67
C ILE A 125 10.97 2.35 1.62
N LEU A 126 10.84 1.06 1.96
CA LEU A 126 10.48 -0.01 1.03
C LEU A 126 9.54 -1.02 1.67
N ASN A 127 8.44 -1.32 1.02
CA ASN A 127 7.63 -2.51 1.29
C ASN A 127 7.85 -3.62 0.24
N GLN A 128 8.70 -3.36 -0.76
CA GLN A 128 9.07 -4.32 -1.79
C GLN A 128 10.53 -4.12 -2.19
N VAL A 129 11.38 -5.08 -1.85
CA VAL A 129 12.81 -5.07 -2.22
C VAL A 129 13.04 -5.84 -3.51
N LYS A 130 12.27 -6.91 -3.74
CA LYS A 130 12.36 -7.76 -4.95
C LYS A 130 11.03 -7.85 -5.68
N LEU A 131 11.09 -8.08 -6.99
CA LEU A 131 9.92 -8.42 -7.80
C LEU A 131 9.59 -9.91 -7.62
N LEU A 132 8.36 -10.20 -7.22
CA LEU A 132 7.85 -11.56 -7.16
C LEU A 132 7.24 -11.96 -8.50
N LEU A 133 7.70 -13.06 -9.05
CA LEU A 133 7.09 -13.66 -10.23
C LEU A 133 5.74 -14.28 -9.89
N SER A 134 4.89 -14.46 -10.91
CA SER A 134 3.60 -15.11 -10.74
C SER A 134 3.79 -16.55 -10.21
N PRO A 135 2.83 -17.08 -9.42
CA PRO A 135 2.93 -18.43 -8.85
C PRO A 135 3.18 -19.53 -9.88
N ARG A 136 2.67 -19.36 -11.13
CA ARG A 136 2.91 -20.32 -12.23
C ARG A 136 4.36 -20.34 -12.67
N LEU A 137 4.97 -19.17 -12.85
CA LEU A 137 6.38 -19.06 -13.24
C LEU A 137 7.29 -19.57 -12.10
N ARG A 138 6.94 -19.31 -10.84
CA ARG A 138 7.71 -19.79 -9.67
C ARG A 138 7.73 -21.32 -9.50
N GLN A 139 6.90 -22.08 -10.20
CA GLN A 139 6.99 -23.54 -10.24
C GLN A 139 8.29 -24.01 -10.94
N LEU A 140 8.80 -23.24 -11.89
CA LEU A 140 10.04 -23.54 -12.57
C LEU A 140 11.27 -23.16 -11.74
N ALA A 141 12.23 -24.08 -11.59
CA ALA A 141 13.46 -23.83 -10.84
C ALA A 141 14.27 -22.66 -11.39
N VAL A 142 14.35 -22.55 -12.71
CA VAL A 142 15.02 -21.43 -13.42
C VAL A 142 14.40 -20.09 -13.09
N SER A 143 13.07 -20.01 -13.02
CA SER A 143 12.37 -18.77 -12.68
C SER A 143 12.62 -18.36 -11.23
N ARG A 144 12.71 -19.31 -10.30
CA ARG A 144 13.08 -19.03 -8.89
C ARG A 144 14.51 -18.55 -8.76
N LEU A 145 15.45 -19.16 -9.52
CA LEU A 145 16.84 -18.71 -9.57
C LEU A 145 16.93 -17.28 -10.12
N PHE A 146 16.24 -17.00 -11.21
CA PHE A 146 16.17 -15.65 -11.79
C PHE A 146 15.58 -14.64 -10.80
N GLU A 147 14.47 -14.96 -10.14
CA GLU A 147 13.87 -14.10 -9.10
C GLU A 147 14.86 -13.81 -7.97
N SER A 148 15.63 -14.83 -7.54
CA SER A 148 16.66 -14.67 -6.51
C SER A 148 17.80 -13.76 -6.97
N MET A 149 18.34 -13.97 -8.18
CA MET A 149 19.43 -13.15 -8.73
C MET A 149 19.00 -11.69 -8.90
N VAL A 150 17.81 -11.44 -9.46
CA VAL A 150 17.27 -10.09 -9.61
C VAL A 150 16.99 -9.47 -8.23
N GLY A 151 16.49 -10.27 -7.29
CA GLY A 151 16.28 -9.83 -5.91
C GLY A 151 17.55 -9.38 -5.20
N GLU A 152 18.65 -10.15 -5.34
CA GLU A 152 19.96 -9.78 -4.76
C GLU A 152 20.55 -8.55 -5.45
N PHE A 153 20.42 -8.43 -6.77
CA PHE A 153 20.84 -7.23 -7.51
C PHE A 153 20.07 -5.99 -7.03
N MET A 154 18.74 -6.06 -7.00
CA MET A 154 17.92 -4.97 -6.50
C MET A 154 18.22 -4.65 -5.03
N GLY A 155 18.40 -5.69 -4.21
CA GLY A 155 18.78 -5.53 -2.82
C GLY A 155 20.11 -4.79 -2.65
N SER A 156 21.13 -5.14 -3.43
CA SER A 156 22.43 -4.41 -3.39
C SER A 156 22.31 -2.95 -3.82
N MET A 157 21.43 -2.66 -4.77
CA MET A 157 21.15 -1.26 -5.16
C MET A 157 20.43 -0.48 -4.03
N TRP A 158 19.45 -1.09 -3.36
CA TRP A 158 18.80 -0.47 -2.20
C TRP A 158 19.76 -0.33 -1.01
N ALA A 159 20.68 -1.26 -0.83
CA ALA A 159 21.71 -1.21 0.21
C ALA A 159 22.74 -0.08 0.03
N LEU A 160 22.73 0.67 -1.09
CA LEU A 160 23.47 1.93 -1.25
C LEU A 160 22.97 3.02 -0.27
N ALA A 161 21.71 2.95 0.17
CA ALA A 161 21.21 3.82 1.22
C ALA A 161 21.88 3.52 2.57
N ASP A 162 22.02 4.52 3.42
CA ASP A 162 22.58 4.35 4.77
C ASP A 162 21.62 3.55 5.66
N ARG A 163 20.30 3.75 5.49
CA ARG A 163 19.24 3.01 6.20
C ARG A 163 18.15 2.55 5.25
N VAL A 164 17.63 1.35 5.47
CA VAL A 164 16.52 0.75 4.70
C VAL A 164 15.36 0.47 5.65
N LEU A 165 14.33 1.30 5.60
CA LEU A 165 13.17 1.22 6.47
C LEU A 165 12.05 0.41 5.83
N VAL A 166 11.51 -0.52 6.58
CA VAL A 166 10.32 -1.31 6.18
C VAL A 166 9.12 -0.75 6.94
N PRO A 167 8.14 -0.16 6.24
CA PRO A 167 6.95 0.43 6.88
C PRO A 167 5.93 -0.66 7.26
N ASP A 168 6.37 -1.61 8.06
CA ASP A 168 5.64 -2.82 8.41
C ASP A 168 5.98 -3.25 9.84
N LEU A 169 5.24 -4.23 10.36
CA LEU A 169 5.55 -4.89 11.63
C LEU A 169 6.78 -5.79 11.47
N PRO A 170 7.57 -5.96 12.54
CA PRO A 170 8.71 -6.87 12.50
C PRO A 170 8.26 -8.35 12.37
N PRO A 171 9.17 -9.25 11.97
CA PRO A 171 8.90 -10.69 12.00
C PRO A 171 8.41 -11.16 13.38
N PRO A 172 7.47 -12.10 13.44
CA PRO A 172 6.88 -12.86 12.32
C PRO A 172 5.67 -12.16 11.64
N TYR A 173 5.31 -10.96 12.04
CA TYR A 173 4.05 -10.27 11.68
C TYR A 173 4.12 -9.42 10.40
N THR A 174 5.24 -9.42 9.71
CA THR A 174 5.48 -8.63 8.50
C THR A 174 4.55 -9.02 7.37
N ILE A 175 3.69 -8.10 6.90
CA ILE A 175 2.79 -8.30 5.75
C ILE A 175 3.60 -8.56 4.48
N ALA A 176 4.58 -7.70 4.23
CA ALA A 176 5.43 -7.73 3.03
C ALA A 176 6.53 -8.82 3.08
N ALA A 177 6.43 -9.83 3.95
CA ALA A 177 7.46 -10.83 4.17
C ALA A 177 8.02 -11.44 2.88
N HIS A 178 7.15 -11.86 1.96
CA HIS A 178 7.55 -12.45 0.69
C HIS A 178 8.29 -11.46 -0.24
N ASN A 179 8.06 -10.16 -0.06
CA ASN A 179 8.64 -9.10 -0.87
C ASN A 179 9.98 -8.57 -0.31
N VAL A 180 10.24 -8.73 0.99
CA VAL A 180 11.41 -8.14 1.66
C VAL A 180 12.39 -9.18 2.23
N TRP A 181 11.95 -10.42 2.54
CA TRP A 181 12.82 -11.43 3.14
C TRP A 181 13.68 -12.18 2.13
N ASN A 182 14.71 -12.86 2.65
CA ASN A 182 15.62 -13.74 1.92
C ASN A 182 16.41 -12.98 0.81
N ILE A 183 16.88 -11.77 1.14
CA ILE A 183 17.77 -10.97 0.31
C ILE A 183 19.00 -10.64 1.16
N GLY A 184 20.11 -11.33 0.90
CA GLY A 184 21.33 -11.23 1.72
C GLY A 184 21.91 -9.82 1.78
N SER A 185 21.90 -9.11 0.65
CA SER A 185 22.46 -7.78 0.50
C SER A 185 21.78 -6.70 1.36
N THR A 186 20.49 -6.85 1.66
CA THR A 186 19.74 -5.88 2.48
C THR A 186 19.47 -6.36 3.89
N SER A 187 19.57 -7.66 4.18
CA SER A 187 19.10 -8.27 5.43
C SER A 187 19.64 -7.61 6.70
N ARG A 188 20.88 -7.10 6.67
CA ARG A 188 21.52 -6.41 7.81
C ARG A 188 21.12 -4.94 7.97
N LYS A 189 20.45 -4.35 6.96
CA LYS A 189 20.04 -2.94 6.94
C LYS A 189 18.54 -2.74 7.10
N LEU A 190 17.75 -3.83 7.11
CA LEU A 190 16.31 -3.72 7.25
C LEU A 190 15.92 -3.30 8.67
N GLU A 191 15.24 -2.18 8.78
CA GLU A 191 14.70 -1.67 10.02
C GLU A 191 13.17 -1.58 9.91
N TYR A 192 12.46 -2.32 10.73
CA TYR A 192 11.00 -2.32 10.77
C TYR A 192 10.52 -1.17 11.63
N VAL A 193 9.81 -0.23 11.03
CA VAL A 193 9.39 1.00 11.72
C VAL A 193 7.93 0.96 12.19
N GLY A 194 7.16 -0.05 11.83
CA GLY A 194 5.72 -0.08 12.01
C GLY A 194 4.98 0.55 10.83
N PHE A 195 3.65 0.49 10.87
CA PHE A 195 2.84 1.02 9.77
C PHE A 195 2.92 2.55 9.68
N THR A 196 3.16 3.05 8.48
CA THR A 196 3.22 4.49 8.18
C THR A 196 1.89 5.02 7.62
N THR A 197 0.82 4.28 7.79
CA THR A 197 -0.55 4.73 7.54
C THR A 197 -1.06 5.50 8.76
N PRO A 198 -1.83 6.60 8.57
CA PRO A 198 -2.40 7.33 9.69
C PRO A 198 -3.27 6.41 10.56
N ARG A 199 -3.13 6.52 11.87
CA ARG A 199 -4.09 5.95 12.81
C ARG A 199 -5.26 6.90 12.94
N ILE A 200 -6.31 6.64 12.19
CA ILE A 200 -7.55 7.38 12.29
C ILE A 200 -8.49 6.52 13.13
N GLN A 201 -8.91 7.04 14.28
CA GLN A 201 -9.95 6.43 15.09
C GLN A 201 -11.18 7.34 15.04
N PRO A 202 -12.17 7.00 14.21
CA PRO A 202 -13.42 7.76 14.17
C PRO A 202 -14.10 7.73 15.53
N SER A 203 -14.70 8.85 15.95
CA SER A 203 -15.47 8.89 17.19
C SER A 203 -16.74 8.05 17.07
N GLU A 204 -17.19 7.46 18.16
CA GLU A 204 -18.42 6.66 18.18
C GLU A 204 -19.62 7.47 17.67
N ARG A 205 -19.77 8.72 18.13
CA ARG A 205 -20.80 9.64 17.65
C ARG A 205 -20.80 9.78 16.12
N ARG A 206 -19.64 9.91 15.50
CA ARG A 206 -19.55 10.07 14.03
C ARG A 206 -19.92 8.78 13.31
N MET A 207 -19.60 7.61 13.88
CA MET A 207 -20.02 6.32 13.35
C MET A 207 -21.54 6.11 13.49
N GLU A 208 -22.15 6.55 14.60
CA GLU A 208 -23.59 6.50 14.79
C GLU A 208 -24.31 7.41 13.79
N GLU A 209 -23.92 8.67 13.68
CA GLU A 209 -24.48 9.64 12.73
C GLU A 209 -24.41 9.10 11.28
N LEU A 210 -23.30 8.45 10.92
CA LEU A 210 -23.13 7.85 9.59
C LEU A 210 -24.02 6.63 9.39
N ALA A 211 -24.10 5.75 10.39
CA ALA A 211 -24.95 4.56 10.33
C ALA A 211 -26.42 4.95 10.16
N GLU A 212 -26.91 5.94 10.93
CA GLU A 212 -28.27 6.48 10.80
C GLU A 212 -28.51 7.09 9.41
N SER A 213 -27.58 7.90 8.91
CA SER A 213 -27.71 8.57 7.61
C SER A 213 -27.79 7.59 6.44
N LEU A 214 -27.10 6.46 6.53
CA LEU A 214 -27.11 5.40 5.54
C LEU A 214 -28.24 4.38 5.76
N GLY A 215 -28.78 4.28 6.99
CA GLY A 215 -29.70 3.23 7.41
C GLY A 215 -28.98 1.89 7.59
N ILE A 216 -27.75 1.92 8.11
CA ILE A 216 -26.97 0.73 8.49
C ILE A 216 -27.42 0.29 9.89
N ASP A 217 -27.81 -0.97 10.01
CA ASP A 217 -28.10 -1.61 11.28
C ASP A 217 -26.80 -2.10 11.94
N ARG A 218 -26.37 -1.46 13.01
CA ARG A 218 -25.13 -1.80 13.73
C ARG A 218 -25.19 -3.13 14.50
N SER A 219 -26.35 -3.74 14.59
CA SER A 219 -26.53 -5.08 15.19
C SER A 219 -26.30 -6.22 14.17
N SER A 220 -26.27 -5.90 12.90
CA SER A 220 -26.12 -6.84 11.79
C SER A 220 -24.73 -6.75 11.18
N PRO A 221 -24.14 -7.88 10.70
CA PRO A 221 -22.80 -7.88 10.14
C PRO A 221 -22.63 -6.91 8.96
N LEU A 222 -21.57 -6.12 8.96
CA LEU A 222 -21.22 -5.18 7.91
C LEU A 222 -19.93 -5.62 7.19
N VAL A 223 -20.03 -5.82 5.88
CA VAL A 223 -18.89 -6.13 5.00
C VAL A 223 -18.51 -4.90 4.20
N PHE A 224 -17.27 -4.45 4.30
CA PHE A 224 -16.74 -3.38 3.47
C PHE A 224 -15.89 -3.93 2.32
N VAL A 225 -16.36 -3.78 1.11
CA VAL A 225 -15.61 -4.11 -0.11
C VAL A 225 -14.86 -2.85 -0.56
N HIS A 226 -13.59 -2.74 -0.20
CA HIS A 226 -12.78 -1.59 -0.58
C HIS A 226 -11.84 -1.94 -1.74
N VAL A 227 -12.23 -1.49 -2.94
CA VAL A 227 -11.48 -1.77 -4.16
C VAL A 227 -10.41 -0.72 -4.37
N SER A 228 -9.18 -1.18 -4.56
CA SER A 228 -8.03 -0.34 -4.89
C SER A 228 -7.28 -0.92 -6.08
N GLY A 229 -6.42 -0.12 -6.73
CA GLY A 229 -5.64 -0.55 -7.88
C GLY A 229 -6.04 0.15 -9.18
N PRO A 230 -5.49 -0.28 -10.34
CA PRO A 230 -5.78 0.30 -11.63
C PRO A 230 -7.27 0.26 -11.98
N PHE A 231 -7.76 1.31 -12.63
CA PHE A 231 -9.19 1.47 -12.98
C PHE A 231 -9.76 0.23 -13.69
N GLN A 232 -9.00 -0.33 -14.63
CA GLN A 232 -9.41 -1.48 -15.45
C GLN A 232 -9.76 -2.74 -14.62
N THR A 233 -9.15 -2.88 -13.44
CA THR A 233 -9.36 -4.05 -12.57
C THR A 233 -10.50 -3.88 -11.57
N ARG A 234 -10.95 -2.64 -11.34
CA ARG A 234 -11.89 -2.33 -10.25
C ARG A 234 -13.25 -2.92 -10.47
N MET A 235 -13.85 -2.67 -11.65
CA MET A 235 -15.24 -3.04 -11.94
C MET A 235 -15.48 -4.55 -11.91
N ALA A 236 -14.47 -5.38 -12.20
CA ALA A 236 -14.60 -6.83 -12.11
C ALA A 236 -14.89 -7.28 -10.66
N LEU A 237 -14.17 -6.72 -9.68
CA LEU A 237 -14.41 -7.05 -8.26
C LEU A 237 -15.72 -6.42 -7.73
N VAL A 238 -16.06 -5.22 -8.18
CA VAL A 238 -17.33 -4.55 -7.80
C VAL A 238 -18.51 -5.41 -8.26
N LYS A 239 -18.54 -5.84 -9.52
CA LYS A 239 -19.60 -6.72 -10.07
C LYS A 239 -19.68 -8.02 -9.29
N LEU A 240 -18.55 -8.68 -9.07
CA LEU A 240 -18.47 -9.93 -8.33
C LEU A 240 -19.02 -9.77 -6.89
N ALA A 241 -18.70 -8.68 -6.21
CA ALA A 241 -19.21 -8.40 -4.87
C ALA A 241 -20.73 -8.16 -4.85
N LEU A 242 -21.26 -7.48 -5.87
CA LEU A 242 -22.71 -7.28 -6.03
C LEU A 242 -23.46 -8.59 -6.26
N GLU A 243 -22.89 -9.48 -7.07
CA GLU A 243 -23.45 -10.80 -7.30
C GLU A 243 -23.35 -11.68 -6.04
N ALA A 244 -22.22 -11.66 -5.34
CA ALA A 244 -22.05 -12.40 -4.10
C ALA A 244 -23.01 -11.94 -3.01
N LYS A 245 -23.30 -10.63 -2.89
CA LYS A 245 -24.28 -10.10 -1.93
C LYS A 245 -25.66 -10.73 -2.08
N ARG A 246 -26.08 -11.06 -3.31
CA ARG A 246 -27.38 -11.69 -3.57
C ARG A 246 -27.48 -13.14 -3.09
N LEU A 247 -26.33 -13.79 -2.87
CA LEU A 247 -26.23 -15.18 -2.41
C LEU A 247 -26.04 -15.30 -0.90
N LEU A 248 -25.77 -14.16 -0.22
CA LEU A 248 -25.57 -14.11 1.21
C LEU A 248 -26.87 -13.88 1.98
N ASP A 249 -26.84 -14.18 3.29
CA ASP A 249 -27.94 -13.83 4.20
C ASP A 249 -28.33 -12.35 4.01
N PRO A 250 -29.61 -12.02 3.82
CA PRO A 250 -30.08 -10.65 3.68
C PRO A 250 -29.66 -9.70 4.80
N LYS A 251 -29.42 -10.21 6.02
CA LYS A 251 -28.94 -9.45 7.16
C LYS A 251 -27.51 -8.95 6.99
N ILE A 252 -26.66 -9.63 6.21
CA ILE A 252 -25.29 -9.17 5.97
C ILE A 252 -25.33 -7.92 5.10
N GLN A 253 -24.88 -6.81 5.64
CA GLN A 253 -24.87 -5.51 4.97
C GLN A 253 -23.57 -5.29 4.20
N PHE A 254 -23.63 -4.56 3.10
CA PHE A 254 -22.48 -4.26 2.25
C PHE A 254 -22.30 -2.76 2.04
N VAL A 255 -21.08 -2.27 2.23
CA VAL A 255 -20.64 -1.03 1.62
C VAL A 255 -19.56 -1.36 0.61
N ILE A 256 -19.71 -0.85 -0.62
CA ILE A 256 -18.75 -1.07 -1.71
C ILE A 256 -18.16 0.26 -2.12
N SER A 257 -16.83 0.39 -2.07
CA SER A 257 -16.09 1.54 -2.56
C SER A 257 -15.27 1.16 -3.78
N GLU A 258 -15.52 1.79 -4.91
CA GLU A 258 -14.76 1.61 -6.16
C GLU A 258 -13.33 2.18 -6.04
N GLY A 259 -13.11 3.14 -5.14
CA GLY A 259 -11.81 3.78 -4.97
C GLY A 259 -11.43 4.75 -6.09
N ASN A 260 -12.42 5.33 -6.77
CA ASN A 260 -12.23 6.33 -7.83
C ASN A 260 -12.09 7.73 -7.21
N ALA A 261 -10.87 8.24 -7.10
CA ALA A 261 -10.61 9.55 -6.47
C ALA A 261 -11.29 10.75 -7.19
N LYS A 262 -11.75 10.57 -8.43
CA LYS A 262 -12.49 11.58 -9.19
C LYS A 262 -14.01 11.29 -9.26
N GLY A 263 -14.45 10.22 -8.59
CA GLY A 263 -15.85 9.79 -8.59
C GLY A 263 -16.73 10.58 -7.64
N ASP A 264 -18.04 10.35 -7.76
CA ASP A 264 -19.05 10.93 -6.90
C ASP A 264 -18.83 10.47 -5.43
N PRO A 265 -18.70 11.40 -4.46
CA PRO A 265 -18.58 11.04 -3.05
C PRO A 265 -19.91 10.65 -2.39
N LYS A 266 -21.04 10.80 -3.08
CA LYS A 266 -22.36 10.49 -2.52
C LYS A 266 -22.64 8.98 -2.57
N PRO A 267 -23.18 8.39 -1.49
CA PRO A 267 -23.57 6.98 -1.49
C PRO A 267 -24.79 6.76 -2.38
N LYS A 268 -24.76 5.66 -3.14
CA LYS A 268 -25.89 5.16 -3.92
C LYS A 268 -26.40 3.88 -3.24
N LYS A 269 -27.65 3.88 -2.79
CA LYS A 269 -28.28 2.66 -2.27
C LYS A 269 -28.62 1.74 -3.44
N ILE A 270 -27.97 0.59 -3.52
CA ILE A 270 -28.06 -0.33 -4.67
C ILE A 270 -28.88 -1.59 -4.37
N ALA A 271 -29.15 -1.87 -3.08
CA ALA A 271 -30.07 -2.90 -2.59
C ALA A 271 -30.55 -2.52 -1.18
N GLN A 272 -31.45 -3.33 -0.60
CA GLN A 272 -32.01 -3.07 0.74
C GLN A 272 -30.91 -2.88 1.80
N SER A 273 -29.83 -3.65 1.75
CA SER A 273 -28.69 -3.63 2.70
C SER A 273 -27.36 -3.49 1.99
N ALA A 274 -27.30 -2.69 0.90
CA ALA A 274 -26.08 -2.46 0.15
C ALA A 274 -25.97 -1.03 -0.39
N TRP A 275 -24.81 -0.43 -0.16
CA TRP A 275 -24.45 0.92 -0.61
C TRP A 275 -23.20 0.89 -1.47
N TYR A 276 -23.15 1.77 -2.44
CA TYR A 276 -22.03 1.90 -3.37
C TYR A 276 -21.53 3.35 -3.39
N TYR A 277 -20.20 3.49 -3.33
CA TYR A 277 -19.48 4.74 -3.51
C TYR A 277 -18.53 4.62 -4.70
N GLU A 278 -18.53 5.59 -5.59
CA GLU A 278 -17.43 5.78 -6.53
C GLU A 278 -16.17 6.22 -5.77
N TRP A 279 -16.31 7.24 -4.92
CA TRP A 279 -15.34 7.67 -3.93
C TRP A 279 -15.96 7.65 -2.54
N CYS A 280 -15.36 6.96 -1.59
CA CYS A 280 -15.88 6.88 -0.22
C CYS A 280 -15.12 7.86 0.69
N PRO A 281 -15.66 9.06 0.98
CA PRO A 281 -15.01 10.06 1.84
C PRO A 281 -15.03 9.67 3.32
N VAL A 282 -15.94 8.77 3.70
CA VAL A 282 -16.14 8.24 5.06
C VAL A 282 -15.56 6.83 5.20
N ARG A 283 -14.48 6.57 4.43
CA ARG A 283 -13.85 5.25 4.38
C ARG A 283 -13.40 4.76 5.74
N ASP A 284 -12.83 5.62 6.56
CA ASP A 284 -12.22 5.22 7.84
C ASP A 284 -13.31 4.88 8.87
N GLU A 285 -14.46 5.56 8.82
CA GLU A 285 -15.64 5.23 9.61
C GLU A 285 -16.21 3.86 9.20
N ILE A 286 -16.29 3.59 7.88
CA ILE A 286 -16.75 2.29 7.38
C ILE A 286 -15.77 1.18 7.75
N PHE A 287 -14.43 1.41 7.68
CA PHE A 287 -13.45 0.47 8.18
C PHE A 287 -13.69 0.13 9.66
N ALA A 288 -13.90 1.15 10.50
CA ALA A 288 -14.11 0.98 11.93
C ALA A 288 -15.40 0.20 12.26
N MET A 289 -16.50 0.48 11.53
CA MET A 289 -17.79 -0.18 11.73
C MET A 289 -17.87 -1.60 11.16
N SER A 290 -17.00 -1.96 10.20
CA SER A 290 -17.09 -3.24 9.50
C SER A 290 -16.68 -4.43 10.36
N ASP A 291 -17.30 -5.58 10.13
CA ASP A 291 -16.92 -6.86 10.72
C ASP A 291 -15.95 -7.65 9.83
N LEU A 292 -15.96 -7.36 8.54
CA LEU A 292 -15.11 -7.99 7.53
C LEU A 292 -14.76 -7.02 6.41
N LEU A 293 -13.53 -7.11 5.91
CA LEU A 293 -13.07 -6.34 4.75
C LEU A 293 -12.80 -7.27 3.57
N VAL A 294 -13.26 -6.88 2.38
CA VAL A 294 -12.88 -7.52 1.11
C VAL A 294 -11.92 -6.60 0.37
N LEU A 295 -10.66 -7.05 0.18
CA LEU A 295 -9.55 -6.21 -0.28
C LEU A 295 -8.77 -6.85 -1.43
N ARG A 296 -7.97 -6.05 -2.15
CA ARG A 296 -7.04 -6.51 -3.20
C ARG A 296 -5.68 -7.02 -2.67
N GLY A 297 -5.38 -6.89 -1.39
CA GLY A 297 -4.09 -7.31 -0.84
C GLY A 297 -2.96 -6.28 -1.00
N GLY A 298 -3.27 -5.01 -1.28
CA GLY A 298 -2.30 -3.93 -1.23
C GLY A 298 -1.81 -3.67 0.20
N HIS A 299 -0.50 -3.42 0.37
CA HIS A 299 0.13 -3.27 1.69
C HIS A 299 -0.58 -2.23 2.58
N VAL A 300 -0.88 -1.05 2.03
CA VAL A 300 -1.54 0.05 2.78
C VAL A 300 -2.91 -0.35 3.33
N THR A 301 -3.75 -0.99 2.50
CA THR A 301 -5.10 -1.39 2.95
C THR A 301 -5.07 -2.55 3.94
N LEU A 302 -4.10 -3.46 3.81
CA LEU A 302 -3.90 -4.53 4.79
C LEU A 302 -3.34 -4.00 6.12
N SER A 303 -2.44 -3.02 6.08
CA SER A 303 -1.98 -2.31 7.29
C SER A 303 -3.15 -1.66 8.02
N GLN A 304 -4.06 -1.02 7.28
CA GLN A 304 -5.28 -0.44 7.87
C GLN A 304 -6.21 -1.52 8.43
N ALA A 305 -6.38 -2.66 7.74
CA ALA A 305 -7.17 -3.77 8.27
C ALA A 305 -6.65 -4.23 9.64
N ILE A 306 -5.34 -4.36 9.80
CA ILE A 306 -4.72 -4.67 11.10
C ILE A 306 -4.93 -3.53 12.11
N GLN A 307 -4.74 -2.26 11.71
CA GLN A 307 -4.92 -1.11 12.62
C GLN A 307 -6.36 -0.98 13.14
N PHE A 308 -7.35 -1.40 12.35
CA PHE A 308 -8.74 -1.44 12.75
C PHE A 308 -9.18 -2.78 13.39
N GLY A 309 -8.28 -3.76 13.50
CA GLY A 309 -8.59 -5.09 14.06
C GLY A 309 -9.63 -5.86 13.25
N LYS A 310 -9.57 -5.77 11.92
CA LYS A 310 -10.59 -6.35 11.04
C LYS A 310 -10.06 -7.55 10.26
N PRO A 311 -10.79 -8.68 10.26
CA PRO A 311 -10.47 -9.81 9.41
C PRO A 311 -10.69 -9.47 7.95
N VAL A 312 -10.03 -10.24 7.05
CA VAL A 312 -10.04 -9.94 5.62
C VAL A 312 -10.38 -11.15 4.75
N VAL A 313 -11.05 -10.89 3.63
CA VAL A 313 -11.05 -11.75 2.44
C VAL A 313 -10.27 -11.00 1.37
N THR A 314 -9.16 -11.55 0.92
CA THR A 314 -8.35 -10.90 -0.12
C THR A 314 -8.58 -11.53 -1.48
N VAL A 315 -8.73 -10.69 -2.51
CA VAL A 315 -8.88 -11.08 -3.91
C VAL A 315 -7.80 -10.35 -4.72
N PRO A 316 -6.53 -10.82 -4.71
CA PRO A 316 -5.43 -10.14 -5.38
C PRO A 316 -5.64 -10.05 -6.90
N ILE A 317 -5.11 -8.98 -7.50
CA ILE A 317 -5.04 -8.84 -8.96
C ILE A 317 -4.18 -9.99 -9.50
N GLU A 318 -4.63 -10.61 -10.59
CA GLU A 318 -3.93 -11.75 -11.18
C GLU A 318 -2.50 -11.34 -11.60
N ASN A 319 -1.53 -12.20 -11.30
CA ASN A 319 -0.10 -12.01 -11.56
C ASN A 319 0.56 -10.81 -10.85
N HIS A 320 -0.14 -10.13 -9.95
CA HIS A 320 0.45 -9.06 -9.14
C HIS A 320 1.20 -9.66 -7.94
N GLY A 321 2.51 -9.85 -8.09
CA GLY A 321 3.35 -10.57 -7.12
C GLY A 321 3.27 -10.01 -5.70
N GLU A 322 3.31 -8.68 -5.53
CA GLU A 322 3.18 -8.02 -4.22
C GLU A 322 1.85 -8.39 -3.54
N GLN A 323 0.72 -8.18 -4.22
CA GLN A 323 -0.60 -8.46 -3.63
C GLN A 323 -0.80 -9.94 -3.31
N LEU A 324 -0.29 -10.82 -4.17
CA LEU A 324 -0.31 -12.27 -3.91
C LEU A 324 0.54 -12.63 -2.68
N GLY A 325 1.75 -12.10 -2.58
CA GLY A 325 2.63 -12.32 -1.42
C GLY A 325 2.01 -11.82 -0.12
N ASN A 326 1.51 -10.60 -0.11
CA ASN A 326 0.85 -9.99 1.04
C ASN A 326 -0.40 -10.78 1.46
N SER A 327 -1.25 -11.16 0.50
CA SER A 327 -2.48 -11.93 0.77
C SER A 327 -2.19 -13.33 1.31
N THR A 328 -1.16 -14.01 0.78
CA THR A 328 -0.68 -15.29 1.32
C THR A 328 -0.25 -15.11 2.78
N LYS A 329 0.57 -14.09 3.06
CA LYS A 329 1.04 -13.83 4.42
C LYS A 329 -0.11 -13.50 5.39
N MET A 330 -1.13 -12.77 4.95
CA MET A 330 -2.30 -12.49 5.78
C MET A 330 -3.09 -13.75 6.13
N ALA A 331 -3.23 -14.68 5.17
CA ALA A 331 -3.85 -15.98 5.43
C ALA A 331 -3.01 -16.82 6.40
N ASP A 332 -1.68 -16.87 6.20
CA ASP A 332 -0.75 -17.59 7.11
C ASP A 332 -0.77 -17.02 8.54
N LEU A 333 -0.98 -15.72 8.70
CA LEU A 333 -1.15 -15.07 10.01
C LEU A 333 -2.53 -15.33 10.63
N GLY A 334 -3.45 -15.97 9.91
CA GLY A 334 -4.81 -16.23 10.38
C GLY A 334 -5.71 -14.99 10.43
N LEU A 335 -5.37 -13.93 9.68
CA LEU A 335 -6.20 -12.72 9.62
C LEU A 335 -7.43 -12.90 8.71
N GLY A 336 -7.46 -13.92 7.88
CA GLY A 336 -8.53 -14.20 6.94
C GLY A 336 -8.11 -15.20 5.86
N ILE A 337 -8.71 -15.09 4.69
CA ILE A 337 -8.46 -15.99 3.57
C ILE A 337 -8.10 -15.24 2.29
N MET A 338 -7.40 -15.93 1.39
CA MET A 338 -7.12 -15.45 0.05
C MET A 338 -7.90 -16.26 -0.99
N LEU A 339 -8.66 -15.58 -1.83
CA LEU A 339 -9.35 -16.14 -2.99
C LEU A 339 -8.61 -15.72 -4.27
N ARG A 340 -8.34 -16.67 -5.18
CA ARG A 340 -7.69 -16.36 -6.46
C ARG A 340 -8.68 -15.74 -7.42
N HIS A 341 -8.35 -14.62 -8.02
CA HIS A 341 -9.24 -13.88 -8.94
C HIS A 341 -9.65 -14.68 -10.16
N LYS A 342 -8.73 -15.48 -10.74
CA LYS A 342 -8.99 -16.26 -11.95
C LYS A 342 -10.01 -17.35 -11.69
N GLY A 343 -11.17 -17.27 -12.38
CA GLY A 343 -12.27 -18.21 -12.25
C GLY A 343 -13.07 -18.07 -10.96
N LEU A 344 -12.86 -16.99 -10.20
CA LEU A 344 -13.62 -16.71 -8.99
C LEU A 344 -15.07 -16.36 -9.33
N GLY A 345 -16.00 -17.21 -8.91
CA GLY A 345 -17.44 -16.98 -9.02
C GLY A 345 -18.03 -16.29 -7.79
N ALA A 346 -19.22 -15.74 -7.96
CA ALA A 346 -19.93 -15.05 -6.87
C ALA A 346 -20.20 -15.97 -5.67
N GLY A 347 -20.53 -17.25 -5.92
CA GLY A 347 -20.72 -18.24 -4.85
C GLY A 347 -19.48 -18.43 -4.01
N GLN A 348 -18.31 -18.60 -4.62
CA GLN A 348 -17.05 -18.77 -3.91
C GLN A 348 -16.68 -17.52 -3.06
N LEU A 349 -16.99 -16.31 -3.53
CA LEU A 349 -16.80 -15.09 -2.74
C LEU A 349 -17.79 -15.04 -1.58
N ALA A 350 -19.05 -15.39 -1.80
CA ALA A 350 -20.07 -15.47 -0.75
C ALA A 350 -19.71 -16.51 0.32
N ASP A 351 -19.28 -17.70 -0.09
CA ASP A 351 -18.81 -18.75 0.82
C ASP A 351 -17.61 -18.29 1.64
N GLY A 352 -16.65 -17.62 1.01
CA GLY A 352 -15.47 -17.06 1.69
C GLY A 352 -15.84 -15.99 2.72
N ILE A 353 -16.77 -15.10 2.40
CA ILE A 353 -17.30 -14.08 3.33
C ILE A 353 -17.99 -14.76 4.51
N SER A 354 -18.91 -15.69 4.24
CA SER A 354 -19.64 -16.44 5.28
C SER A 354 -18.69 -17.24 6.17
N HIS A 355 -17.67 -17.87 5.59
CA HIS A 355 -16.65 -18.62 6.31
C HIS A 355 -15.88 -17.76 7.30
N VAL A 356 -15.47 -16.55 6.92
CA VAL A 356 -14.72 -15.67 7.82
C VAL A 356 -15.63 -15.05 8.86
N LEU A 357 -16.84 -14.63 8.52
CA LEU A 357 -17.80 -14.05 9.47
C LEU A 357 -18.28 -15.04 10.53
N SER A 358 -18.44 -16.31 10.17
CA SER A 358 -18.93 -17.36 11.09
C SER A 358 -17.87 -17.88 12.08
N ARG A 359 -16.60 -17.51 11.90
CA ARG A 359 -15.47 -18.04 12.67
C ARG A 359 -14.82 -16.96 13.51
N PRO A 360 -15.04 -16.94 14.82
CA PRO A 360 -14.53 -15.90 15.73
C PRO A 360 -13.00 -15.87 15.84
N GLU A 361 -12.30 -16.96 15.45
CA GLU A 361 -10.84 -17.01 15.43
C GLU A 361 -10.19 -15.96 14.55
N PHE A 362 -10.79 -15.63 13.39
CA PHE A 362 -10.28 -14.58 12.50
C PHE A 362 -10.35 -13.20 13.16
N LYS A 363 -11.47 -12.89 13.82
CA LYS A 363 -11.65 -11.63 14.56
C LYS A 363 -10.66 -11.54 15.73
N LYS A 364 -10.54 -12.60 16.53
CA LYS A 364 -9.58 -12.65 17.64
C LYS A 364 -8.15 -12.42 17.18
N LYS A 365 -7.79 -13.01 16.03
CA LYS A 365 -6.44 -12.83 15.45
C LYS A 365 -6.23 -11.41 14.92
N ALA A 366 -7.24 -10.82 14.32
CA ALA A 366 -7.19 -9.43 13.88
C ALA A 366 -6.99 -8.47 15.06
N GLU A 367 -7.70 -8.67 16.16
CA GLU A 367 -7.54 -7.90 17.41
C GLU A 367 -6.18 -8.12 18.08
N GLU A 368 -5.61 -9.34 18.01
CA GLU A 368 -4.25 -9.60 18.48
C GLU A 368 -3.22 -8.81 17.68
N LEU A 369 -3.31 -8.85 16.33
CA LEU A 369 -2.42 -8.12 15.46
C LEU A 369 -2.57 -6.60 15.62
N GLN A 370 -3.77 -6.11 15.85
CA GLN A 370 -4.03 -4.71 16.18
C GLN A 370 -3.24 -4.28 17.42
N ARG A 371 -3.33 -5.03 18.50
CA ARG A 371 -2.60 -4.75 19.77
C ARG A 371 -1.08 -4.76 19.57
N ILE A 372 -0.57 -5.61 18.66
CA ILE A 372 0.86 -5.59 18.30
C ILE A 372 1.20 -4.32 17.52
N ALA A 373 0.37 -3.95 16.54
CA ALA A 373 0.58 -2.75 15.72
C ALA A 373 0.49 -1.45 16.55
N GLU A 374 -0.34 -1.43 17.59
CA GLU A 374 -0.49 -0.29 18.48
C GLU A 374 0.79 0.08 19.25
N LYS A 375 1.70 -0.87 19.43
CA LYS A 375 2.98 -0.65 20.11
C LYS A 375 4.01 0.09 19.25
N MET A 376 3.73 0.29 17.94
CA MET A 376 4.65 0.92 17.01
C MET A 376 3.98 2.09 16.28
N ASP A 377 4.58 3.27 16.36
CA ASP A 377 4.18 4.44 15.58
C ASP A 377 5.14 4.64 14.42
N GLY A 378 4.77 4.10 13.24
CA GLY A 378 5.64 4.10 12.08
C GLY A 378 5.98 5.52 11.58
N ILE A 379 5.04 6.45 11.63
CA ILE A 379 5.29 7.85 11.22
C ILE A 379 6.29 8.51 12.18
N ASN A 380 6.06 8.37 13.49
CA ASN A 380 6.97 8.94 14.49
C ASN A 380 8.36 8.27 14.44
N ASN A 381 8.43 6.97 14.24
CA ASN A 381 9.70 6.25 14.10
C ASN A 381 10.49 6.77 12.89
N VAL A 382 9.87 6.91 11.72
CA VAL A 382 10.49 7.53 10.53
C VAL A 382 10.92 8.97 10.82
N LEU A 383 10.06 9.75 11.48
CA LEU A 383 10.36 11.14 11.87
C LEU A 383 11.61 11.22 12.75
N GLN A 384 11.72 10.40 13.80
CA GLN A 384 12.89 10.40 14.70
C GLN A 384 14.17 10.01 13.95
N ILE A 385 14.08 9.02 13.04
CA ILE A 385 15.21 8.64 12.20
C ILE A 385 15.64 9.79 11.30
N VAL A 386 14.72 10.48 10.63
CA VAL A 386 15.05 11.64 9.79
C VAL A 386 15.65 12.77 10.61
N ARG A 387 15.10 13.05 11.80
CA ARG A 387 15.61 14.09 12.71
C ARG A 387 17.05 13.86 13.15
N SER A 388 17.48 12.62 13.29
CA SER A 388 18.86 12.32 13.69
C SER A 388 19.93 12.80 12.69
N TYR A 389 19.52 13.20 11.49
CA TYR A 389 20.37 13.75 10.43
C TYR A 389 20.24 15.29 10.28
N LEU A 390 19.26 15.93 10.94
CA LEU A 390 18.97 17.36 10.81
C LEU A 390 19.63 18.19 11.90
#